data_718badd7056619c3865e435e8d5a297d
#
_entry.id   718badd7056619c3865e435e8d5a297d
#
_cell.length_a   1.000
_cell.length_b   1.000
_cell.length_c   1.000
_cell.angle_alpha   90.00
_cell.angle_beta   90.00
_cell.angle_gamma   90.00
#
_symmetry.space_group_name_H-M   'P 1'
#
loop_
_entity.id
_entity.type
_entity.pdbx_description
1 polymer ?
#
loop_
_entity_poly.entity_id
_entity_poly.type
_entity_poly.pdbx_seq_one_letter_code
_entity_poly.pdbx_strand_id
1 'polypeptide(L)'
;MSDFTIVRLDFKQYFNSISSIYVFEKYLKNDLLNRYEMDLVKAFVYSTKYAYAGLCTSNAIAEIIAKFFDEAVRQAFISNGLIFYERYVDDCVLILNEHMEEAEVKNILLAILLDVFHDNSLKCLRCRTKYNNQKFHYISRRKIWGEKCSLDFLGYEFWLDSNQAKNKEEIVIKYGITQEKRKKYQERLD
;
A
#
# COMPACT_ATOMS: atom_id res chain seq x y z
N MET A 1 3.40 -28.27 -3.23
CA MET A 1 3.42 -26.89 -2.73
C MET A 1 2.43 -26.07 -3.53
N SER A 2 1.49 -25.38 -2.89
CA SER A 2 0.52 -24.49 -3.53
C SER A 2 1.21 -23.36 -4.29
N ASP A 3 0.57 -22.85 -5.29
CA ASP A 3 0.99 -21.66 -6.02
C ASP A 3 0.94 -20.43 -5.09
N PHE A 4 1.62 -19.34 -5.42
CA PHE A 4 1.54 -18.11 -4.66
C PHE A 4 1.82 -16.87 -5.51
N THR A 5 1.35 -15.74 -5.03
CA THR A 5 1.64 -14.41 -5.58
C THR A 5 1.97 -13.47 -4.45
N ILE A 6 3.07 -12.73 -4.57
CA ILE A 6 3.49 -11.69 -3.62
C ILE A 6 3.55 -10.37 -4.38
N VAL A 7 2.91 -9.34 -3.85
CA VAL A 7 2.88 -8.01 -4.43
C VAL A 7 3.28 -6.99 -3.38
N ARG A 8 4.22 -6.13 -3.72
CA ARG A 8 4.49 -4.90 -2.99
C ARG A 8 4.11 -3.72 -3.85
N LEU A 9 3.45 -2.76 -3.25
CA LEU A 9 3.10 -1.49 -3.89
C LEU A 9 3.35 -0.33 -2.93
N ASP A 10 3.62 0.84 -3.51
CA ASP A 10 3.91 2.08 -2.79
C ASP A 10 3.11 3.22 -3.45
N PHE A 11 2.66 4.18 -2.67
CA PHE A 11 1.95 5.34 -3.20
C PHE A 11 2.92 6.48 -3.51
N LYS A 12 2.71 7.14 -4.64
CA LYS A 12 3.52 8.31 -5.01
C LYS A 12 3.05 9.56 -4.28
N GLN A 13 3.96 10.19 -3.52
CA GLN A 13 3.68 11.43 -2.77
C GLN A 13 2.41 11.32 -1.90
N TYR A 14 2.28 10.24 -1.16
CA TYR A 14 1.07 9.82 -0.45
C TYR A 14 0.32 10.99 0.20
N PHE A 15 0.88 11.61 1.23
CA PHE A 15 0.23 12.69 1.96
C PHE A 15 -0.14 13.90 1.06
N ASN A 16 0.80 14.35 0.24
CA ASN A 16 0.60 15.53 -0.60
C ASN A 16 -0.42 15.31 -1.74
N SER A 17 -0.77 14.07 -2.01
CA SER A 17 -1.74 13.68 -3.03
C SER A 17 -3.18 13.53 -2.49
N ILE A 18 -3.35 13.38 -1.17
CA ILE A 18 -4.65 13.19 -0.52
C ILE A 18 -5.29 14.56 -0.26
N SER A 19 -6.46 14.79 -0.84
CA SER A 19 -7.24 16.00 -0.56
C SER A 19 -7.99 15.85 0.76
N SER A 20 -7.69 16.72 1.74
CA SER A 20 -8.38 16.78 3.04
C SER A 20 -9.88 17.05 2.87
N ILE A 21 -10.23 17.93 1.91
CA ILE A 21 -11.62 18.25 1.60
C ILE A 21 -12.36 17.03 1.05
N TYR A 22 -11.72 16.26 0.16
CA TYR A 22 -12.31 15.03 -0.38
C TYR A 22 -12.58 14.01 0.72
N VAL A 23 -11.61 13.78 1.61
CA VAL A 23 -11.76 12.86 2.75
C VAL A 23 -12.89 13.30 3.66
N PHE A 24 -12.98 14.60 3.97
CA PHE A 24 -14.05 15.15 4.77
C PHE A 24 -15.43 14.92 4.12
N GLU A 25 -15.60 15.35 2.87
CA GLU A 25 -16.90 15.29 2.18
C GLU A 25 -17.38 13.86 1.93
N LYS A 26 -16.45 12.92 1.66
CA LYS A 26 -16.80 11.52 1.36
C LYS A 26 -16.96 10.65 2.61
N TYR A 27 -16.07 10.82 3.60
CA TYR A 27 -15.94 9.86 4.70
C TYR A 27 -16.28 10.41 6.09
N LEU A 28 -16.20 11.73 6.32
CA LEU A 28 -16.40 12.31 7.65
C LEU A 28 -17.69 13.09 7.80
N LYS A 29 -18.23 13.66 6.72
CA LYS A 29 -19.38 14.56 6.77
C LYS A 29 -20.65 13.98 7.44
N ASN A 30 -20.81 12.66 7.40
CA ASN A 30 -21.94 11.93 7.95
C ASN A 30 -21.56 11.12 9.21
N ASP A 31 -20.42 11.42 9.81
CA ASP A 31 -19.95 10.73 11.01
C ASP A 31 -20.66 11.26 12.28
N LEU A 32 -20.44 10.55 13.39
CA LEU A 32 -21.08 10.80 14.69
C LEU A 32 -20.60 12.08 15.40
N LEU A 33 -20.02 13.03 14.67
CA LEU A 33 -19.58 14.32 15.19
C LEU A 33 -20.79 15.23 15.47
N ASN A 34 -20.77 15.93 16.60
CA ASN A 34 -21.74 16.97 16.85
C ASN A 34 -21.49 18.18 15.91
N ARG A 35 -22.46 19.10 15.85
CA ARG A 35 -22.41 20.25 14.92
C ARG A 35 -21.17 21.11 15.13
N TYR A 36 -20.77 21.35 16.37
CA TYR A 36 -19.59 22.18 16.68
C TYR A 36 -18.29 21.50 16.24
N GLU A 37 -18.15 20.21 16.53
CA GLU A 37 -16.99 19.39 16.09
C GLU A 37 -16.92 19.35 14.57
N MET A 38 -18.05 19.16 13.91
CA MET A 38 -18.15 19.15 12.46
C MET A 38 -17.68 20.47 11.84
N ASP A 39 -18.15 21.61 12.37
CA ASP A 39 -17.77 22.94 11.88
C ASP A 39 -16.28 23.19 12.09
N LEU A 40 -15.70 22.73 13.21
CA LEU A 40 -14.27 22.83 13.49
C LEU A 40 -13.42 22.00 12.51
N VAL A 41 -13.79 20.72 12.31
CA VAL A 41 -13.10 19.84 11.37
C VAL A 41 -13.20 20.38 9.95
N LYS A 42 -14.39 20.86 9.56
CA LYS A 42 -14.59 21.48 8.25
C LYS A 42 -13.70 22.71 8.05
N ALA A 43 -13.66 23.63 9.00
CA ALA A 43 -12.82 24.83 8.91
C ALA A 43 -11.33 24.44 8.74
N PHE A 44 -10.89 23.44 9.49
CA PHE A 44 -9.51 22.92 9.39
C PHE A 44 -9.20 22.32 8.02
N VAL A 45 -10.01 21.36 7.52
CA VAL A 45 -9.74 20.66 6.25
C VAL A 45 -9.80 21.60 5.05
N TYR A 46 -10.70 22.61 5.09
CA TYR A 46 -10.79 23.60 4.01
C TYR A 46 -9.61 24.59 4.02
N SER A 47 -8.99 24.83 5.17
CA SER A 47 -7.79 25.67 5.26
C SER A 47 -6.53 24.95 4.76
N THR A 48 -6.42 23.63 5.01
CA THR A 48 -5.22 22.84 4.66
C THR A 48 -5.25 22.29 3.23
N LYS A 49 -6.41 22.05 2.64
CA LYS A 49 -6.65 21.48 1.30
C LYS A 49 -6.11 20.07 1.08
N TYR A 50 -4.89 19.77 1.51
CA TYR A 50 -4.21 18.46 1.39
C TYR A 50 -3.63 18.00 2.72
N ALA A 51 -3.44 16.69 2.86
CA ALA A 51 -2.79 16.08 4.00
C ALA A 51 -1.26 16.21 3.88
N TYR A 52 -0.72 17.42 4.06
CA TYR A 52 0.71 17.69 3.89
C TYR A 52 1.56 16.89 4.88
N ALA A 53 2.66 16.31 4.38
CA ALA A 53 3.63 15.63 5.22
C ALA A 53 4.19 16.56 6.30
N GLY A 54 4.27 16.06 7.53
CA GLY A 54 4.76 16.82 8.68
C GLY A 54 3.70 17.52 9.52
N LEU A 55 2.45 17.63 9.08
CA LEU A 55 1.35 18.07 9.94
C LEU A 55 0.84 16.89 10.78
N CYS A 56 0.61 17.09 12.07
CA CYS A 56 0.14 16.04 12.98
C CYS A 56 -1.21 15.43 12.58
N THR A 57 -2.08 16.24 11.97
CA THR A 57 -3.42 15.83 11.49
C THR A 57 -3.39 15.07 10.17
N SER A 58 -2.28 15.14 9.42
CA SER A 58 -2.17 14.49 8.11
C SER A 58 -2.24 12.98 8.20
N ASN A 59 -1.65 12.39 9.25
CA ASN A 59 -1.76 10.97 9.49
C ASN A 59 -3.22 10.55 9.71
N ALA A 60 -3.99 11.31 10.51
CA ALA A 60 -5.39 11.00 10.76
C ALA A 60 -6.23 11.05 9.47
N ILE A 61 -6.06 12.10 8.66
CA ILE A 61 -6.77 12.25 7.38
C ILE A 61 -6.39 11.12 6.42
N ALA A 62 -5.09 10.80 6.32
CA ALA A 62 -4.60 9.73 5.46
C ALA A 62 -5.09 8.36 5.92
N GLU A 63 -5.11 8.08 7.22
CA GLU A 63 -5.60 6.80 7.76
C GLU A 63 -7.12 6.62 7.60
N ILE A 64 -7.91 7.68 7.63
CA ILE A 64 -9.35 7.60 7.35
C ILE A 64 -9.60 7.03 5.95
N ILE A 65 -9.00 7.62 4.92
CA ILE A 65 -9.20 7.14 3.54
C ILE A 65 -8.51 5.79 3.31
N ALA A 66 -7.35 5.58 3.92
CA ALA A 66 -6.60 4.34 3.79
C ALA A 66 -7.34 3.13 4.39
N LYS A 67 -8.12 3.31 5.46
CA LYS A 67 -8.99 2.26 6.01
C LYS A 67 -9.94 1.70 4.95
N PHE A 68 -10.60 2.56 4.19
CA PHE A 68 -11.50 2.13 3.12
C PHE A 68 -10.75 1.44 1.97
N PHE A 69 -9.55 1.92 1.67
CA PHE A 69 -8.67 1.26 0.71
C PHE A 69 -8.26 -0.14 1.19
N ASP A 70 -7.83 -0.27 2.43
CA ASP A 70 -7.43 -1.56 3.02
C ASP A 70 -8.59 -2.56 3.03
N GLU A 71 -9.79 -2.12 3.38
CA GLU A 71 -11.00 -2.95 3.34
C GLU A 71 -11.34 -3.41 1.90
N ALA A 72 -11.27 -2.50 0.93
CA ALA A 72 -11.53 -2.81 -0.47
C ALA A 72 -10.49 -3.81 -1.03
N VAL A 73 -9.21 -3.66 -0.68
CA VAL A 73 -8.17 -4.61 -1.06
C VAL A 73 -8.44 -6.00 -0.47
N ARG A 74 -8.72 -6.09 0.84
CA ARG A 74 -9.04 -7.37 1.47
C ARG A 74 -10.23 -8.05 0.83
N GLN A 75 -11.31 -7.30 0.58
CA GLN A 75 -12.51 -7.85 -0.07
C GLN A 75 -12.24 -8.33 -1.50
N ALA A 76 -11.49 -7.55 -2.28
CA ALA A 76 -11.22 -7.89 -3.68
C ALA A 76 -10.35 -9.15 -3.84
N PHE A 77 -9.45 -9.41 -2.89
CA PHE A 77 -8.51 -10.54 -2.99
C PHE A 77 -8.88 -11.74 -2.12
N ILE A 78 -9.93 -11.68 -1.30
CA ILE A 78 -10.33 -12.81 -0.44
C ILE A 78 -10.68 -14.07 -1.25
N SER A 79 -11.33 -13.91 -2.40
CA SER A 79 -11.68 -15.01 -3.32
C SER A 79 -10.48 -15.57 -4.08
N ASN A 80 -9.36 -14.83 -4.11
CA ASN A 80 -8.10 -15.21 -4.74
C ASN A 80 -7.08 -15.74 -3.73
N GLY A 81 -7.57 -16.22 -2.60
CA GLY A 81 -6.73 -16.85 -1.58
C GLY A 81 -5.81 -15.88 -0.83
N LEU A 82 -6.34 -14.71 -0.45
CA LEU A 82 -5.61 -13.75 0.37
C LEU A 82 -5.16 -14.38 1.69
N ILE A 83 -3.83 -14.47 1.90
CA ILE A 83 -3.22 -14.95 3.15
C ILE A 83 -2.82 -13.78 4.04
N PHE A 84 -2.27 -12.71 3.42
CA PHE A 84 -1.69 -11.60 4.14
C PHE A 84 -1.86 -10.31 3.35
N TYR A 85 -2.29 -9.27 4.04
CA TYR A 85 -2.28 -7.90 3.54
C TYR A 85 -2.00 -6.97 4.71
N GLU A 86 -0.95 -6.18 4.57
CA GLU A 86 -0.62 -5.13 5.52
C GLU A 86 -0.13 -3.88 4.78
N ARG A 87 -0.47 -2.73 5.34
CA ARG A 87 -0.02 -1.42 4.90
C ARG A 87 0.72 -0.71 6.04
N TYR A 88 1.85 -0.13 5.71
CA TYR A 88 2.56 0.79 6.58
C TYR A 88 2.68 2.14 5.87
N VAL A 89 1.80 3.08 6.22
CA VAL A 89 1.65 4.41 5.60
C VAL A 89 1.36 4.29 4.10
N ASP A 90 2.39 4.41 3.26
CA ASP A 90 2.32 4.36 1.79
C ASP A 90 2.81 3.03 1.20
N ASP A 91 3.42 2.19 2.00
CA ASP A 91 4.01 0.91 1.58
C ASP A 91 3.07 -0.25 1.92
N CYS A 92 2.69 -1.07 0.95
CA CYS A 92 1.75 -2.17 1.14
C CYS A 92 2.35 -3.49 0.65
N VAL A 93 2.03 -4.57 1.36
CA VAL A 93 2.36 -5.95 0.94
C VAL A 93 1.10 -6.81 0.92
N LEU A 94 0.94 -7.56 -0.16
CA LEU A 94 -0.15 -8.50 -0.41
C LEU A 94 0.43 -9.87 -0.72
N ILE A 95 -0.07 -10.93 -0.08
CA ILE A 95 0.33 -12.32 -0.34
C ILE A 95 -0.93 -13.16 -0.58
N LEU A 96 -0.95 -13.85 -1.73
CA LEU A 96 -2.00 -14.78 -2.12
C LEU A 96 -1.43 -16.20 -2.15
N ASN A 97 -2.23 -17.20 -1.80
CA ASN A 97 -1.89 -18.62 -1.92
C ASN A 97 -2.23 -19.23 -3.30
N GLU A 98 -2.58 -18.37 -4.25
CA GLU A 98 -2.89 -18.73 -5.62
C GLU A 98 -2.05 -17.91 -6.60
N HIS A 99 -1.90 -18.43 -7.82
CA HIS A 99 -1.31 -17.66 -8.89
C HIS A 99 -2.34 -16.69 -9.47
N MET A 100 -1.93 -15.44 -9.56
CA MET A 100 -2.70 -14.40 -10.21
C MET A 100 -1.78 -13.64 -11.17
N GLU A 101 -2.22 -13.39 -12.38
CA GLU A 101 -1.37 -12.66 -13.35
C GLU A 101 -1.12 -11.23 -12.93
N GLU A 102 0.10 -10.72 -13.17
CA GLU A 102 0.51 -9.37 -12.78
C GLU A 102 -0.42 -8.28 -13.31
N ALA A 103 -0.88 -8.43 -14.56
CA ALA A 103 -1.80 -7.48 -15.18
C ALA A 103 -3.18 -7.46 -14.48
N GLU A 104 -3.66 -8.62 -14.07
CA GLU A 104 -4.93 -8.75 -13.35
C GLU A 104 -4.85 -8.09 -11.97
N VAL A 105 -3.79 -8.38 -11.21
CA VAL A 105 -3.53 -7.74 -9.91
C VAL A 105 -3.48 -6.21 -10.05
N LYS A 106 -2.74 -5.70 -11.05
CA LYS A 106 -2.64 -4.26 -11.31
C LYS A 106 -4.00 -3.64 -11.65
N ASN A 107 -4.81 -4.31 -12.45
CA ASN A 107 -6.14 -3.81 -12.82
C ASN A 107 -7.07 -3.71 -11.62
N ILE A 108 -7.09 -4.72 -10.76
CA ILE A 108 -7.90 -4.71 -9.53
C ILE A 108 -7.44 -3.59 -8.60
N LEU A 109 -6.14 -3.50 -8.33
CA LEU A 109 -5.59 -2.45 -7.48
C LEU A 109 -5.87 -1.04 -8.04
N LEU A 110 -5.77 -0.87 -9.37
CA LEU A 110 -6.09 0.40 -10.02
C LEU A 110 -7.58 0.74 -9.88
N ALA A 111 -8.47 -0.23 -10.05
CA ALA A 111 -9.90 -0.03 -9.87
C ALA A 111 -10.23 0.42 -8.43
N ILE A 112 -9.63 -0.22 -7.42
CA ILE A 112 -9.78 0.16 -6.01
C ILE A 112 -9.24 1.58 -5.76
N LEU A 113 -8.07 1.91 -6.30
CA LEU A 113 -7.50 3.24 -6.18
C LEU A 113 -8.45 4.31 -6.74
N LEU A 114 -9.01 4.05 -7.93
CA LEU A 114 -9.92 4.99 -8.59
C LEU A 114 -11.24 5.15 -7.84
N ASP A 115 -11.78 4.08 -7.28
CA ASP A 115 -13.01 4.12 -6.50
C ASP A 115 -12.81 4.86 -5.17
N VAL A 116 -11.77 4.49 -4.40
CA VAL A 116 -11.56 5.04 -3.06
C VAL A 116 -11.03 6.46 -3.10
N PHE A 117 -10.00 6.73 -3.92
CA PHE A 117 -9.29 8.01 -3.92
C PHE A 117 -9.77 8.99 -5.01
N HIS A 118 -10.42 8.54 -6.07
CA HIS A 118 -10.76 9.35 -7.24
C HIS A 118 -12.24 9.32 -7.62
N ASP A 119 -13.13 9.09 -6.67
CA ASP A 119 -14.57 9.06 -6.91
C ASP A 119 -15.03 10.19 -7.86
N ASN A 120 -15.66 9.79 -8.95
CA ASN A 120 -16.08 10.71 -10.00
C ASN A 120 -17.20 11.66 -9.58
N SER A 121 -17.95 11.32 -8.53
CA SER A 121 -19.03 12.15 -7.98
C SER A 121 -18.50 13.45 -7.37
N LEU A 122 -17.23 13.46 -6.92
CA LEU A 122 -16.56 14.60 -6.30
C LEU A 122 -15.35 15.07 -7.12
N LYS A 123 -15.49 15.24 -8.44
CA LYS A 123 -14.40 15.53 -9.39
C LYS A 123 -13.50 16.70 -9.00
N CYS A 124 -14.07 17.77 -8.49
CA CYS A 124 -13.31 18.97 -8.09
C CYS A 124 -12.54 18.80 -6.77
N LEU A 125 -12.93 17.81 -5.94
CA LEU A 125 -12.37 17.59 -4.61
C LEU A 125 -11.48 16.35 -4.54
N ARG A 126 -11.46 15.52 -5.61
CA ARG A 126 -10.76 14.23 -5.64
C ARG A 126 -9.27 14.34 -5.31
N CYS A 127 -8.75 13.27 -4.73
CA CYS A 127 -7.32 13.10 -4.49
C CYS A 127 -6.53 12.93 -5.80
N ARG A 128 -5.22 13.14 -5.73
CA ARG A 128 -4.29 12.94 -6.85
C ARG A 128 -3.43 11.69 -6.67
N THR A 129 -3.80 10.84 -5.73
CA THR A 129 -3.06 9.65 -5.33
C THR A 129 -2.86 8.70 -6.50
N LYS A 130 -1.64 8.20 -6.65
CA LYS A 130 -1.24 7.25 -7.69
C LYS A 130 -0.27 6.24 -7.09
N TYR A 131 -0.21 5.05 -7.68
CA TYR A 131 0.85 4.11 -7.37
C TYR A 131 2.19 4.57 -7.92
N ASN A 132 3.25 4.22 -7.22
CA ASN A 132 4.62 4.40 -7.66
C ASN A 132 5.06 3.17 -8.48
N ASN A 133 4.94 3.25 -9.80
CA ASN A 133 5.26 2.14 -10.68
C ASN A 133 6.71 1.64 -10.57
N GLN A 134 7.65 2.49 -10.11
CA GLN A 134 9.05 2.10 -9.92
C GLN A 134 9.26 1.23 -8.68
N LYS A 135 8.34 1.30 -7.72
CA LYS A 135 8.36 0.52 -6.49
C LYS A 135 7.29 -0.59 -6.47
N PHE A 136 6.67 -0.85 -7.61
CA PHE A 136 5.78 -1.98 -7.73
C PHE A 136 6.60 -3.24 -7.97
N HIS A 137 6.51 -4.20 -7.07
CA HIS A 137 7.17 -5.50 -7.18
C HIS A 137 6.12 -6.60 -7.23
N TYR A 138 6.31 -7.50 -8.19
CA TYR A 138 5.46 -8.67 -8.34
C TYR A 138 6.33 -9.91 -8.40
N ILE A 139 6.04 -10.88 -7.55
CA ILE A 139 6.72 -12.17 -7.47
C ILE A 139 5.65 -13.26 -7.51
N SER A 140 5.81 -14.23 -8.40
CA SER A 140 5.00 -15.44 -8.41
C SER A 140 5.89 -16.66 -8.51
N ARG A 141 5.40 -17.81 -8.07
CA ARG A 141 6.14 -19.06 -8.16
C ARG A 141 6.60 -19.37 -9.59
N ARG A 142 5.80 -19.01 -10.59
CA ARG A 142 6.11 -19.24 -12.01
C ARG A 142 7.29 -18.40 -12.51
N LYS A 143 7.55 -17.24 -11.90
CA LYS A 143 8.65 -16.33 -12.28
C LYS A 143 9.95 -16.59 -11.51
N ILE A 144 9.93 -17.40 -10.43
CA ILE A 144 11.12 -17.63 -9.58
C ILE A 144 12.10 -18.64 -10.16
N TRP A 145 11.69 -19.44 -11.16
CA TRP A 145 12.53 -20.49 -11.71
C TRP A 145 13.78 -19.93 -12.40
N GLY A 146 14.92 -20.09 -11.73
CA GLY A 146 16.24 -19.70 -12.25
C GLY A 146 16.68 -18.27 -11.93
N GLU A 147 15.86 -17.44 -11.27
CA GLU A 147 16.20 -16.08 -10.91
C GLU A 147 16.15 -15.87 -9.40
N LYS A 148 17.08 -15.06 -8.88
CA LYS A 148 17.04 -14.60 -7.49
C LYS A 148 16.03 -13.48 -7.40
N CYS A 149 14.88 -13.75 -6.80
CA CYS A 149 13.88 -12.74 -6.54
C CYS A 149 14.03 -12.16 -5.14
N SER A 150 14.11 -10.85 -5.02
CA SER A 150 14.12 -10.17 -3.73
C SER A 150 12.98 -9.17 -3.64
N LEU A 151 12.46 -9.01 -2.41
CA LEU A 151 11.46 -8.03 -2.02
C LEU A 151 12.03 -7.27 -0.83
N ASP A 152 12.05 -5.95 -0.90
CA ASP A 152 12.35 -5.11 0.27
C ASP A 152 11.06 -4.52 0.85
N PHE A 153 10.94 -4.54 2.17
CA PHE A 153 9.82 -3.96 2.90
C PHE A 153 10.28 -3.44 4.26
N LEU A 154 9.97 -2.19 4.55
CA LEU A 154 10.36 -1.51 5.80
C LEU A 154 11.86 -1.57 6.13
N GLY A 155 12.71 -1.62 5.10
CA GLY A 155 14.17 -1.70 5.24
C GLY A 155 14.69 -3.10 5.56
N TYR A 156 13.86 -4.11 5.41
CA TYR A 156 14.25 -5.52 5.37
C TYR A 156 14.16 -6.02 3.93
N GLU A 157 15.12 -6.84 3.53
CA GLU A 157 15.13 -7.50 2.25
C GLU A 157 14.84 -8.99 2.47
N PHE A 158 13.92 -9.54 1.67
CA PHE A 158 13.55 -10.95 1.66
C PHE A 158 13.97 -11.54 0.32
N TRP A 159 14.71 -12.64 0.37
CA TRP A 159 15.17 -13.36 -0.85
C TRP A 159 14.42 -14.67 -0.97
N LEU A 160 13.87 -14.91 -2.15
CA LEU A 160 13.27 -16.16 -2.54
C LEU A 160 14.25 -16.90 -3.46
N ASP A 161 14.76 -18.03 -3.02
CA ASP A 161 15.78 -18.78 -3.74
C ASP A 161 15.30 -20.23 -3.95
N SER A 162 15.02 -20.56 -5.21
CA SER A 162 14.65 -21.92 -5.61
C SER A 162 15.87 -22.82 -5.86
N ASN A 163 17.07 -22.24 -6.04
CA ASN A 163 18.29 -23.01 -6.39
C ASN A 163 18.95 -23.69 -5.20
N GLN A 164 18.62 -23.27 -3.97
CA GLN A 164 19.15 -23.87 -2.73
C GLN A 164 18.23 -24.92 -2.10
N ALA A 165 17.09 -25.17 -2.70
CA ALA A 165 16.16 -26.18 -2.24
C ALA A 165 16.71 -27.58 -2.54
N LYS A 166 16.67 -28.48 -1.55
CA LYS A 166 17.04 -29.90 -1.74
C LYS A 166 16.15 -30.61 -2.76
N ASN A 167 14.94 -30.11 -2.95
CA ASN A 167 13.97 -30.54 -3.95
C ASN A 167 13.49 -29.33 -4.75
N LYS A 168 13.28 -29.48 -6.06
CA LYS A 168 12.78 -28.42 -6.95
C LYS A 168 11.42 -27.80 -6.52
N GLU A 169 10.77 -28.37 -5.52
CA GLU A 169 9.48 -27.93 -5.01
C GLU A 169 9.59 -27.01 -3.79
N GLU A 170 10.76 -26.90 -3.16
CA GLU A 170 10.97 -26.07 -1.99
C GLU A 170 11.51 -24.70 -2.38
N ILE A 171 10.99 -23.66 -1.75
CA ILE A 171 11.50 -22.29 -1.85
C ILE A 171 12.13 -21.93 -0.52
N VAL A 172 13.39 -21.53 -0.54
CA VAL A 172 14.09 -21.05 0.65
C VAL A 172 13.89 -19.55 0.77
N ILE A 173 13.26 -19.11 1.86
CA ILE A 173 13.11 -17.69 2.19
C ILE A 173 14.27 -17.31 3.11
N LYS A 174 15.06 -16.34 2.68
CA LYS A 174 16.08 -15.68 3.50
C LYS A 174 15.68 -14.23 3.71
N TYR A 175 16.07 -13.67 4.82
CA TYR A 175 15.82 -12.25 5.11
C TYR A 175 17.03 -11.61 5.78
N GLY A 176 17.13 -10.31 5.62
CA GLY A 176 18.20 -9.50 6.22
C GLY A 176 17.86 -8.01 6.16
N ILE A 177 18.76 -7.19 6.66
CA ILE A 177 18.63 -5.73 6.57
C ILE A 177 19.13 -5.30 5.19
N THR A 178 18.40 -4.39 4.51
CA THR A 178 18.82 -3.82 3.23
C THR A 178 20.21 -3.16 3.34
N GLN A 179 20.96 -3.17 2.24
CA GLN A 179 22.30 -2.56 2.21
C GLN A 179 22.26 -1.07 2.59
N GLU A 180 21.24 -0.34 2.16
CA GLU A 180 21.04 1.07 2.49
C GLU A 180 20.90 1.27 4.01
N LYS A 181 20.06 0.45 4.67
CA LYS A 181 19.85 0.52 6.12
C LYS A 181 21.10 0.12 6.89
N ARG A 182 21.85 -0.88 6.37
CA ARG A 182 23.16 -1.28 6.94
C ARG A 182 24.15 -0.13 6.89
N LYS A 183 24.30 0.53 5.72
CA LYS A 183 25.18 1.68 5.54
C LYS A 183 24.83 2.81 6.50
N LYS A 184 23.55 3.15 6.62
CA LYS A 184 23.04 4.17 7.54
C LYS A 184 23.34 3.86 9.02
N TYR A 185 23.36 2.59 9.41
CA TYR A 185 23.76 2.19 10.76
C TYR A 185 25.26 2.27 10.97
N GLN A 186 26.06 1.93 9.98
CA GLN A 186 27.52 2.09 10.03
C GLN A 186 27.93 3.55 10.18
N GLU A 187 27.34 4.46 9.38
CA GLU A 187 27.58 5.91 9.45
C GLU A 187 27.18 6.57 10.80
N ARG A 188 26.41 5.88 11.64
CA ARG A 188 26.04 6.35 12.99
C ARG A 188 26.94 5.82 14.10
N LEU A 189 27.76 4.81 13.78
CA LEU A 189 28.70 4.20 14.73
C LEU A 189 30.12 4.80 14.62
N ASP A 190 30.40 5.45 13.48
CA ASP A 190 31.62 6.24 13.23
C ASP A 190 31.42 7.70 13.70
#